data_d8a59637189412ed13fbe70ffebb0a48
#
_entry.id   d8a59637189412ed13fbe70ffebb0a48
#
_cell.length_a   1.000
_cell.length_b   1.000
_cell.length_c   1.000
_cell.angle_alpha   90.00
_cell.angle_beta   90.00
_cell.angle_gamma   90.00
#
_symmetry.space_group_name_H-M   'P 1'
#
loop_
_entity.id
_entity.type
_entity.pdbx_description
1 polymer ?
#
loop_
_entity_poly.entity_id
_entity_poly.type
_entity_poly.pdbx_seq_one_letter_code
_entity_poly.pdbx_strand_id
1 'polypeptide(L)'
;MIRLYRKSQNIIIKTVVPVDWDAYSDLIWIDLQGPTLEEIVEVENRFGINIPSRLQQEEIESSSRYTETDDCIIANSTFLQANEEFLFENIHVSFVIKGDLLFTYREGLLRSFAECVKKIKTNPKPFVNGKMILLALFETRVDFDADLIESISRKISLISKQLTNEHVPEA
;
A
#
# COMPACT_ATOMS: atom_id res chain seq x y z
N MET A 1 11.77 2.55 -8.09
CA MET A 1 11.63 1.17 -8.65
C MET A 1 10.19 0.94 -9.08
N ILE A 2 9.97 0.57 -10.33
CA ILE A 2 8.65 0.26 -10.90
C ILE A 2 8.45 -1.25 -10.93
N ARG A 3 7.29 -1.74 -10.45
CA ARG A 3 6.87 -3.13 -10.57
C ARG A 3 5.59 -3.21 -11.37
N LEU A 4 5.56 -4.10 -12.34
CA LEU A 4 4.44 -4.28 -13.26
C LEU A 4 3.77 -5.63 -13.00
N TYR A 5 2.46 -5.62 -12.85
CA TYR A 5 1.65 -6.82 -12.64
C TYR A 5 0.67 -6.99 -13.79
N ARG A 6 0.69 -8.16 -14.40
CA ARG A 6 -0.09 -8.50 -15.58
C ARG A 6 -1.20 -9.49 -15.24
N LYS A 7 -2.32 -9.35 -15.92
CA LYS A 7 -3.47 -10.24 -15.76
C LYS A 7 -3.19 -11.66 -16.26
N SER A 8 -2.56 -11.80 -17.42
CA SER A 8 -2.42 -13.09 -18.12
C SER A 8 -1.38 -14.02 -17.52
N GLN A 9 -0.34 -13.48 -16.92
CA GLN A 9 0.82 -14.26 -16.45
C GLN A 9 1.13 -14.06 -14.97
N ASN A 10 0.47 -13.13 -14.29
CA ASN A 10 0.73 -12.76 -12.89
C ASN A 10 2.21 -12.55 -12.55
N ILE A 11 3.01 -12.16 -13.54
CA ILE A 11 4.46 -11.99 -13.42
C ILE A 11 4.72 -10.60 -12.85
N ILE A 12 5.55 -10.55 -11.82
CA ILE A 12 6.11 -9.30 -11.32
C ILE A 12 7.30 -8.96 -12.19
N ILE A 13 7.22 -7.84 -12.86
CA ILE A 13 8.32 -7.31 -13.63
C ILE A 13 8.91 -6.13 -12.85
N LYS A 14 10.17 -6.22 -12.51
CA LYS A 14 10.95 -5.06 -12.04
C LYS A 14 11.57 -4.44 -13.27
N THR A 15 11.28 -3.17 -13.49
CA THR A 15 11.78 -2.47 -14.67
C THR A 15 12.60 -1.26 -14.31
N VAL A 16 13.42 -0.85 -15.24
CA VAL A 16 14.24 0.36 -15.20
C VAL A 16 13.78 1.25 -16.34
N VAL A 17 13.71 2.55 -16.15
CA VAL A 17 13.34 3.52 -17.17
C VAL A 17 14.47 3.68 -18.21
N PRO A 18 14.13 3.95 -19.49
CA PRO A 18 12.79 4.04 -20.06
C PRO A 18 12.14 2.65 -20.23
N VAL A 19 10.81 2.61 -20.08
CA VAL A 19 10.03 1.38 -20.19
C VAL A 19 9.43 1.26 -21.58
N ASP A 20 9.58 0.09 -22.21
CA ASP A 20 8.82 -0.25 -23.41
C ASP A 20 7.38 -0.64 -23.04
N TRP A 21 6.52 0.37 -22.85
CA TRP A 21 5.14 0.18 -22.41
C TRP A 21 4.29 -0.61 -23.39
N ASP A 22 4.62 -0.58 -24.67
CA ASP A 22 3.86 -1.26 -25.71
C ASP A 22 4.04 -2.79 -25.65
N ALA A 23 5.10 -3.24 -24.97
CA ALA A 23 5.29 -4.65 -24.65
C ALA A 23 4.32 -5.18 -23.58
N TYR A 24 3.55 -4.30 -22.91
CA TYR A 24 2.70 -4.66 -21.77
C TYR A 24 1.26 -4.20 -21.98
N SER A 25 0.45 -5.01 -22.64
CA SER A 25 -0.95 -4.67 -22.99
C SER A 25 -1.97 -5.08 -21.92
N ASP A 26 -1.60 -5.95 -20.98
CA ASP A 26 -2.51 -6.57 -20.01
C ASP A 26 -2.17 -6.20 -18.55
N LEU A 27 -1.64 -5.00 -18.33
CA LEU A 27 -1.35 -4.50 -16.99
C LEU A 27 -2.62 -4.27 -16.19
N ILE A 28 -2.57 -4.66 -14.91
CA ILE A 28 -3.65 -4.41 -13.94
C ILE A 28 -3.15 -3.60 -12.74
N TRP A 29 -1.84 -3.59 -12.48
CA TRP A 29 -1.26 -2.85 -11.36
C TRP A 29 0.18 -2.43 -11.67
N ILE A 30 0.48 -1.17 -11.39
CA ILE A 30 1.82 -0.56 -11.43
C ILE A 30 2.15 -0.06 -10.04
N ASP A 31 3.15 -0.68 -9.37
CA ASP A 31 3.59 -0.31 -8.02
C ASP A 31 4.91 0.45 -8.10
N LEU A 32 4.87 1.71 -7.69
CA LEU A 32 6.00 2.61 -7.58
C LEU A 32 6.48 2.62 -6.13
N GLN A 33 7.56 1.88 -5.85
CA GLN A 33 8.16 1.83 -4.53
C GLN A 33 9.47 2.60 -4.50
N GLY A 34 9.53 3.69 -3.71
CA GLY A 34 10.68 4.59 -3.67
C GLY A 34 11.13 4.97 -5.08
N PRO A 35 10.24 5.48 -5.94
CA PRO A 35 10.58 5.79 -7.32
C PRO A 35 11.49 7.01 -7.41
N THR A 36 12.29 7.08 -8.46
CA THR A 36 12.98 8.31 -8.83
C THR A 36 11.99 9.28 -9.48
N LEU A 37 12.37 10.56 -9.56
CA LEU A 37 11.56 11.55 -10.25
C LEU A 37 11.34 11.19 -11.73
N GLU A 38 12.36 10.64 -12.38
CA GLU A 38 12.29 10.17 -13.77
C GLU A 38 11.26 9.04 -13.92
N GLU A 39 11.22 8.09 -12.99
CA GLU A 39 10.23 7.00 -12.97
C GLU A 39 8.80 7.52 -12.80
N ILE A 40 8.60 8.54 -11.96
CA ILE A 40 7.29 9.18 -11.77
C ILE A 40 6.84 9.86 -13.07
N VAL A 41 7.70 10.74 -13.62
CA VAL A 41 7.40 11.50 -14.85
C VAL A 41 7.13 10.56 -16.03
N GLU A 42 7.87 9.46 -16.15
CA GLU A 42 7.65 8.44 -17.17
C GLU A 42 6.23 7.85 -17.09
N VAL A 43 5.80 7.45 -15.90
CA VAL A 43 4.48 6.86 -15.69
C VAL A 43 3.37 7.90 -15.90
N GLU A 44 3.53 9.11 -15.37
CA GLU A 44 2.57 10.20 -15.53
C GLU A 44 2.33 10.55 -17.00
N ASN A 45 3.40 10.73 -17.75
CA ASN A 45 3.33 11.05 -19.18
C ASN A 45 2.70 9.91 -19.99
N ARG A 46 3.07 8.67 -19.71
CA ARG A 46 2.54 7.51 -20.45
C ARG A 46 1.05 7.30 -20.23
N PHE A 47 0.59 7.45 -19.00
CA PHE A 47 -0.78 7.10 -18.64
C PHE A 47 -1.70 8.32 -18.48
N GLY A 48 -1.17 9.54 -18.58
CA GLY A 48 -1.94 10.77 -18.41
C GLY A 48 -2.59 10.84 -17.03
N ILE A 49 -1.82 10.53 -15.99
CA ILE A 49 -2.24 10.60 -14.58
C ILE A 49 -1.37 11.58 -13.83
N ASN A 50 -1.81 11.96 -12.64
CA ASN A 50 -0.99 12.74 -11.70
C ASN A 50 -0.81 11.91 -10.43
N ILE A 51 0.44 11.68 -10.04
CA ILE A 51 0.78 10.96 -8.82
C ILE A 51 0.98 12.00 -7.71
N PRO A 52 0.20 11.96 -6.60
CA PRO A 52 0.34 12.94 -5.54
C PRO A 52 1.76 12.98 -4.98
N SER A 53 2.30 14.18 -4.84
CA SER A 53 3.59 14.40 -4.21
C SER A 53 3.56 13.99 -2.73
N ARG A 54 4.74 13.78 -2.12
CA ARG A 54 4.84 13.46 -0.70
C ARG A 54 4.13 14.48 0.18
N LEU A 55 4.25 15.78 -0.11
CA LEU A 55 3.55 16.83 0.62
C LEU A 55 2.03 16.67 0.56
N GLN A 56 1.49 16.36 -0.61
CA GLN A 56 0.05 16.11 -0.78
C GLN A 56 -0.40 14.83 -0.07
N GLN A 57 0.45 13.83 0.06
CA GLN A 57 0.15 12.60 0.82
C GLN A 57 0.09 12.87 2.33
N GLU A 58 0.91 13.78 2.84
CA GLU A 58 1.02 14.13 4.26
C GLU A 58 -0.07 15.09 4.71
N GLU A 59 -0.82 15.72 3.79
CA GLU A 59 -1.93 16.58 4.11
C GLU A 59 -3.03 15.85 4.88
N ILE A 60 -3.41 16.42 6.03
CA ILE A 60 -4.36 15.81 6.97
C ILE A 60 -5.81 16.06 6.58
N GLU A 61 -6.07 17.07 5.74
CA GLU A 61 -7.41 17.43 5.34
C GLU A 61 -8.09 16.32 4.55
N SER A 62 -9.31 15.99 4.94
CA SER A 62 -10.10 14.92 4.32
C SER A 62 -10.38 15.15 2.83
N SER A 63 -10.42 16.41 2.40
CA SER A 63 -10.57 16.82 1.00
C SER A 63 -9.37 16.44 0.13
N SER A 64 -8.17 16.35 0.72
CA SER A 64 -6.93 15.99 0.01
C SER A 64 -6.72 14.49 -0.07
N ARG A 65 -7.49 13.70 0.69
CA ARG A 65 -7.35 12.24 0.72
C ARG A 65 -8.08 11.51 -0.39
N TYR A 66 -9.04 12.15 -1.01
CA TYR A 66 -9.83 11.58 -2.09
C TYR A 66 -10.15 12.64 -3.12
N THR A 67 -9.85 12.35 -4.37
CA THR A 67 -10.20 13.19 -5.52
C THR A 67 -10.71 12.28 -6.64
N GLU A 68 -11.84 12.63 -7.20
CA GLU A 68 -12.41 11.94 -8.34
C GLU A 68 -12.55 12.91 -9.51
N THR A 69 -12.08 12.49 -10.65
CA THR A 69 -12.23 13.17 -11.94
C THR A 69 -12.96 12.25 -12.90
N ASP A 70 -13.33 12.75 -14.08
CA ASP A 70 -14.01 11.93 -15.10
C ASP A 70 -13.18 10.70 -15.49
N ASP A 71 -11.86 10.79 -15.41
CA ASP A 71 -10.94 9.76 -15.91
C ASP A 71 -10.29 8.91 -14.80
N CYS A 72 -10.14 9.43 -13.59
CA CYS A 72 -9.42 8.73 -12.54
C CYS A 72 -9.89 9.05 -11.12
N ILE A 73 -9.63 8.11 -10.23
CA ILE A 73 -9.81 8.25 -8.79
C ILE A 73 -8.43 8.27 -8.14
N ILE A 74 -8.19 9.27 -7.31
CA ILE A 74 -6.97 9.39 -6.51
C ILE A 74 -7.35 9.30 -5.03
N ALA A 75 -6.71 8.39 -4.30
CA ALA A 75 -6.90 8.24 -2.86
C ALA A 75 -5.57 8.15 -2.14
N ASN A 76 -5.43 8.88 -1.04
CA ASN A 76 -4.26 8.84 -0.17
C ASN A 76 -4.61 8.17 1.15
N SER A 77 -3.77 7.27 1.62
CA SER A 77 -3.96 6.56 2.87
C SER A 77 -2.64 6.34 3.59
N THR A 78 -2.71 6.22 4.91
CA THR A 78 -1.55 5.94 5.75
C THR A 78 -1.62 4.50 6.22
N PHE A 79 -0.52 3.77 6.06
CA PHE A 79 -0.35 2.40 6.51
C PHE A 79 0.61 2.38 7.68
N LEU A 80 0.29 1.62 8.72
CA LEU A 80 1.19 1.39 9.83
C LEU A 80 2.14 0.23 9.50
N GLN A 81 3.42 0.45 9.73
CA GLN A 81 4.46 -0.55 9.65
C GLN A 81 5.13 -0.69 11.01
N ALA A 82 5.14 -1.89 11.59
CA ALA A 82 5.93 -2.17 12.77
C ALA A 82 7.36 -2.55 12.34
N ASN A 83 8.36 -1.94 12.98
CA ASN A 83 9.75 -2.37 12.86
C ASN A 83 10.09 -3.46 13.90
N GLU A 84 11.34 -3.96 13.87
CA GLU A 84 11.82 -5.01 14.79
C GLU A 84 11.81 -4.57 16.27
N GLU A 85 11.88 -3.27 16.54
CA GLU A 85 11.86 -2.68 17.89
C GLU A 85 10.43 -2.38 18.39
N PHE A 86 9.40 -2.82 17.67
CA PHE A 86 7.98 -2.48 17.92
C PHE A 86 7.68 -0.96 17.89
N LEU A 87 8.49 -0.19 17.19
CA LEU A 87 8.18 1.17 16.83
C LEU A 87 7.31 1.15 15.58
N PHE A 88 6.37 2.06 15.51
CA PHE A 88 5.44 2.16 14.39
C PHE A 88 5.81 3.33 13.52
N GLU A 89 5.87 3.09 12.22
CA GLU A 89 6.10 4.10 11.22
C GLU A 89 4.85 4.27 10.35
N ASN A 90 4.55 5.51 10.03
CA ASN A 90 3.49 5.86 9.09
C ASN A 90 4.07 5.86 7.68
N ILE A 91 3.59 4.95 6.84
CA ILE A 91 3.93 4.92 5.42
C ILE A 91 2.74 5.46 4.63
N HIS A 92 2.94 6.59 3.98
CA HIS A 92 1.92 7.17 3.11
C HIS A 92 1.89 6.42 1.77
N VAL A 93 0.68 6.14 1.31
CA VAL A 93 0.44 5.43 0.05
C VAL A 93 -0.59 6.20 -0.76
N SER A 94 -0.26 6.53 -1.99
CA SER A 94 -1.22 7.02 -2.97
C SER A 94 -1.69 5.90 -3.86
N PHE A 95 -2.99 5.89 -4.11
CA PHE A 95 -3.66 5.00 -5.04
C PHE A 95 -4.27 5.83 -6.15
N VAL A 96 -3.96 5.51 -7.39
CA VAL A 96 -4.59 6.12 -8.57
C VAL A 96 -5.24 5.00 -9.38
N ILE A 97 -6.54 5.11 -9.64
CA ILE A 97 -7.28 4.18 -10.50
C ILE A 97 -7.65 4.91 -11.77
N LYS A 98 -7.22 4.39 -12.91
CA LYS A 98 -7.65 4.84 -14.23
C LYS A 98 -8.17 3.65 -15.03
N GLY A 99 -9.47 3.63 -15.27
CA GLY A 99 -10.13 2.47 -15.87
C GLY A 99 -9.96 1.21 -15.01
N ASP A 100 -9.33 0.19 -15.57
CA ASP A 100 -9.04 -1.09 -14.90
C ASP A 100 -7.62 -1.18 -14.32
N LEU A 101 -6.82 -0.13 -14.45
CA LEU A 101 -5.43 -0.10 -14.00
C LEU A 101 -5.29 0.63 -12.67
N LEU A 102 -4.62 0.00 -11.72
CA LEU A 102 -4.23 0.58 -10.45
C LEU A 102 -2.77 1.04 -10.52
N PHE A 103 -2.51 2.23 -10.01
CA PHE A 103 -1.18 2.73 -9.69
C PHE A 103 -1.07 2.91 -8.19
N THR A 104 0.05 2.50 -7.61
CA THR A 104 0.36 2.75 -6.20
C THR A 104 1.71 3.44 -6.09
N TYR A 105 1.78 4.46 -5.24
CA TYR A 105 3.03 5.16 -4.91
C TYR A 105 3.26 5.10 -3.41
N ARG A 106 4.44 4.65 -3.00
CA ARG A 106 4.88 4.54 -1.61
C ARG A 106 6.40 4.60 -1.49
N GLU A 107 6.89 5.16 -0.39
CA GLU A 107 8.33 5.23 -0.13
C GLU A 107 8.85 3.95 0.53
N GLY A 108 8.09 3.37 1.47
CA GLY A 108 8.52 2.26 2.30
C GLY A 108 8.10 0.88 1.79
N LEU A 109 8.69 -0.12 2.43
CA LEU A 109 8.26 -1.51 2.33
C LEU A 109 7.02 -1.72 3.22
N LEU A 110 5.99 -2.36 2.68
CA LEU A 110 4.76 -2.68 3.41
C LEU A 110 4.49 -4.18 3.34
N ARG A 111 4.31 -4.80 4.50
CA ARG A 111 3.95 -6.23 4.61
C ARG A 111 2.64 -6.54 3.92
N SER A 112 1.65 -5.63 4.00
CA SER A 112 0.36 -5.76 3.32
C SER A 112 0.51 -5.88 1.80
N PHE A 113 1.45 -5.15 1.20
CA PHE A 113 1.76 -5.25 -0.22
C PHE A 113 2.41 -6.60 -0.56
N ALA A 114 3.36 -7.06 0.27
CA ALA A 114 4.01 -8.36 0.08
C ALA A 114 3.00 -9.51 0.17
N GLU A 115 2.09 -9.49 1.14
CA GLU A 115 1.04 -10.51 1.27
C GLU A 115 0.00 -10.42 0.14
N CYS A 116 -0.37 -9.22 -0.32
CA CYS A 116 -1.22 -9.06 -1.49
C CYS A 116 -0.57 -9.71 -2.73
N VAL A 117 0.71 -9.45 -2.97
CA VAL A 117 1.47 -10.07 -4.07
C VAL A 117 1.48 -11.60 -3.95
N LYS A 118 1.63 -12.12 -2.73
CA LYS A 118 1.57 -13.57 -2.48
C LYS A 118 0.18 -14.13 -2.77
N LYS A 119 -0.90 -13.45 -2.36
CA LYS A 119 -2.28 -13.83 -2.70
C LYS A 119 -2.49 -13.89 -4.21
N ILE A 120 -2.02 -12.88 -4.97
CA ILE A 120 -2.09 -12.84 -6.44
C ILE A 120 -1.37 -14.03 -7.07
N LYS A 121 -0.16 -14.34 -6.59
CA LYS A 121 0.63 -15.47 -7.11
C LYS A 121 0.00 -16.83 -6.82
N THR A 122 -0.59 -16.97 -5.63
CA THR A 122 -1.18 -18.25 -5.19
C THR A 122 -2.52 -18.52 -5.87
N ASN A 123 -3.36 -17.50 -6.01
CA ASN A 123 -4.66 -17.60 -6.66
C ASN A 123 -4.94 -16.35 -7.51
N PRO A 124 -4.50 -16.33 -8.77
CA PRO A 124 -4.64 -15.17 -9.65
C PRO A 124 -6.06 -14.90 -10.15
N LYS A 125 -6.94 -15.89 -10.13
CA LYS A 125 -8.27 -15.81 -10.76
C LYS A 125 -9.14 -14.61 -10.30
N PRO A 126 -9.17 -14.22 -9.01
CA PRO A 126 -9.97 -13.07 -8.57
C PRO A 126 -9.43 -11.71 -9.05
N PHE A 127 -8.16 -11.63 -9.40
CA PHE A 127 -7.46 -10.37 -9.70
C PHE A 127 -7.58 -10.02 -11.18
N VAL A 128 -8.78 -9.66 -11.60
CA VAL A 128 -9.08 -9.38 -13.00
C VAL A 128 -8.77 -7.95 -13.44
N ASN A 129 -8.64 -7.02 -12.49
CA ASN A 129 -8.33 -5.61 -12.72
C ASN A 129 -7.73 -4.96 -11.47
N GLY A 130 -7.32 -3.68 -11.58
CA GLY A 130 -6.72 -2.93 -10.48
C GLY A 130 -7.64 -2.70 -9.28
N LYS A 131 -8.95 -2.64 -9.49
CA LYS A 131 -9.92 -2.46 -8.40
C LYS A 131 -9.91 -3.67 -7.45
N MET A 132 -9.78 -4.88 -7.99
CA MET A 132 -9.66 -6.10 -7.19
C MET A 132 -8.33 -6.15 -6.43
N ILE A 133 -7.26 -5.62 -7.02
CA ILE A 133 -5.97 -5.45 -6.33
C ILE A 133 -6.10 -4.46 -5.16
N LEU A 134 -6.74 -3.31 -5.40
CA LEU A 134 -6.97 -2.30 -4.38
C LEU A 134 -7.76 -2.87 -3.20
N LEU A 135 -8.85 -3.60 -3.48
CA LEU A 135 -9.64 -4.27 -2.45
C LEU A 135 -8.78 -5.22 -1.62
N ALA A 136 -7.98 -6.07 -2.25
CA ALA A 136 -7.09 -7.01 -1.56
C ALA A 136 -6.01 -6.32 -0.72
N LEU A 137 -5.48 -5.16 -1.17
CA LEU A 137 -4.54 -4.37 -0.40
C LEU A 137 -5.18 -3.84 0.89
N PHE A 138 -6.42 -3.33 0.81
CA PHE A 138 -7.14 -2.86 1.99
C PHE A 138 -7.59 -4.00 2.91
N GLU A 139 -8.06 -5.13 2.38
CA GLU A 139 -8.36 -6.32 3.18
C GLU A 139 -7.12 -6.77 3.97
N THR A 140 -5.98 -6.90 3.28
CA THR A 140 -4.73 -7.29 3.94
C THR A 140 -4.28 -6.27 4.98
N ARG A 141 -4.49 -4.98 4.73
CA ARG A 141 -4.22 -3.92 5.71
C ARG A 141 -5.08 -4.09 6.95
N VAL A 142 -6.39 -4.29 6.80
CA VAL A 142 -7.32 -4.47 7.92
C VAL A 142 -6.92 -5.67 8.78
N ASP A 143 -6.49 -6.77 8.15
CA ASP A 143 -6.00 -7.95 8.87
C ASP A 143 -4.77 -7.58 9.73
N PHE A 144 -3.79 -6.86 9.18
CA PHE A 144 -2.61 -6.41 9.93
C PHE A 144 -2.95 -5.41 11.04
N ASP A 145 -3.84 -4.47 10.79
CA ASP A 145 -4.27 -3.48 11.78
C ASP A 145 -4.99 -4.19 12.95
N ALA A 146 -5.79 -5.21 12.68
CA ALA A 146 -6.46 -6.04 13.69
C ALA A 146 -5.45 -6.81 14.56
N ASP A 147 -4.49 -7.49 13.95
CA ASP A 147 -3.40 -8.21 14.65
C ASP A 147 -2.60 -7.26 15.54
N LEU A 148 -2.35 -6.05 15.06
CA LEU A 148 -1.64 -5.01 15.80
C LEU A 148 -2.42 -4.57 17.04
N ILE A 149 -3.71 -4.29 16.90
CA ILE A 149 -4.60 -3.90 18.01
C ILE A 149 -4.64 -5.02 19.05
N GLU A 150 -4.74 -6.27 18.63
CA GLU A 150 -4.71 -7.42 19.54
C GLU A 150 -3.38 -7.50 20.31
N SER A 151 -2.26 -7.31 19.62
CA SER A 151 -0.92 -7.30 20.24
C SER A 151 -0.80 -6.20 21.29
N ILE A 152 -1.26 -4.98 20.98
CA ILE A 152 -1.26 -3.84 21.91
C ILE A 152 -2.15 -4.15 23.13
N SER A 153 -3.34 -4.68 22.93
CA SER A 153 -4.27 -5.04 23.99
C SER A 153 -3.67 -6.07 24.95
N ARG A 154 -2.97 -7.08 24.42
CA ARG A 154 -2.25 -8.07 25.24
C ARG A 154 -1.15 -7.42 26.09
N LYS A 155 -0.36 -6.50 25.51
CA LYS A 155 0.70 -5.78 26.23
C LYS A 155 0.13 -4.91 27.35
N ILE A 156 -0.94 -4.17 27.09
CA ILE A 156 -1.64 -3.35 28.11
C ILE A 156 -2.10 -4.23 29.26
N SER A 157 -2.70 -5.39 28.98
CA SER A 157 -3.16 -6.34 29.99
C SER A 157 -2.02 -6.89 30.85
N LEU A 158 -0.86 -7.17 30.25
CA LEU A 158 0.34 -7.63 30.98
C LEU A 158 0.87 -6.55 31.92
N ILE A 159 1.01 -5.32 31.43
CA ILE A 159 1.48 -4.18 32.23
C ILE A 159 0.52 -3.91 33.40
N SER A 160 -0.79 -3.92 33.13
CA SER A 160 -1.81 -3.72 34.17
C SER A 160 -1.72 -4.78 35.28
N LYS A 161 -1.50 -6.06 34.92
CA LYS A 161 -1.31 -7.13 35.90
C LYS A 161 -0.03 -6.96 36.72
N GLN A 162 1.05 -6.51 36.12
CA GLN A 162 2.30 -6.25 36.83
C GLN A 162 2.12 -5.13 37.88
N LEU A 163 1.51 -4.01 37.48
CA LEU A 163 1.23 -2.89 38.37
C LEU A 163 0.30 -3.26 39.55
N THR A 164 -0.70 -4.12 39.30
CA THR A 164 -1.61 -4.57 40.39
C THR A 164 -0.93 -5.54 41.34
N ASN A 165 0.00 -6.37 40.88
CA ASN A 165 0.72 -7.31 41.75
C ASN A 165 1.84 -6.64 42.59
N GLU A 166 2.37 -5.53 42.14
CA GLU A 166 3.36 -4.74 42.92
C GLU A 166 2.75 -3.90 44.03
N HIS A 167 1.41 -3.77 44.05
CA HIS A 167 0.67 -2.99 45.04
C HIS A 167 -0.03 -3.83 46.11
N VAL A 168 0.35 -5.09 46.34
CA VAL A 168 -0.09 -5.85 47.53
C VAL A 168 0.84 -5.48 48.66
N PRO A 169 0.41 -4.65 49.68
CA PRO A 169 1.23 -4.41 50.84
C PRO A 169 1.40 -5.73 51.59
N GLU A 170 2.62 -6.10 51.88
CA GLU A 170 2.85 -7.16 52.91
C GLU A 170 2.21 -6.74 54.23
N ALA A 171 1.25 -7.52 54.68
CA ALA A 171 0.55 -7.37 55.95
C ALA A 171 1.36 -8.02 57.07
#